data_8245c397fc36084467d3c197fc7e052a
#
_entry.id   8245c397fc36084467d3c197fc7e052a
#
_cell.length_a   1.000
_cell.length_b   1.000
_cell.length_c   1.000
_cell.angle_alpha   90.00
_cell.angle_beta   90.00
_cell.angle_gamma   90.00
#
_symmetry.space_group_name_H-M   'P 1'
#
loop_
_entity.id
_entity.type
_entity.pdbx_description
1 polymer ?
#
loop_
_entity_poly.entity_id
_entity_poly.type
_entity_poly.pdbx_seq_one_letter_code
_entity_poly.pdbx_strand_id
1 'polypeptide(L)'
;MDHYPTIDDRCVVAINKAWHIPLPCIDVCHDGSPTPLRPAVNGYLRDMLGAPKSVITNPPYKLPDCDRIVSQLIDAVRDNVIEMCAILVRVQWDNAKGRAEYFKRPFAGSIQLQFRPTWFVDEKKAAPIHSFQWLVWDNRHKGEPVVRYHNGVE
;
A
#
# COMPACT_ATOMS: atom_id res chain seq x y z
N MET A 1 -10.41 6.51 -14.88
CA MET A 1 -9.22 6.20 -14.09
C MET A 1 -9.59 5.15 -13.05
N ASP A 2 -8.90 4.03 -13.10
CA ASP A 2 -9.20 2.91 -12.19
C ASP A 2 -8.54 3.13 -10.83
N HIS A 3 -8.92 4.21 -10.20
CA HIS A 3 -8.50 4.52 -8.85
C HIS A 3 -9.62 4.15 -7.89
N TYR A 4 -9.29 3.32 -6.93
CA TYR A 4 -10.22 2.89 -5.91
C TYR A 4 -9.77 3.48 -4.58
N PRO A 5 -10.51 4.43 -4.02
CA PRO A 5 -10.16 4.96 -2.71
C PRO A 5 -10.23 3.82 -1.67
N THR A 6 -9.42 3.93 -0.64
CA THR A 6 -9.42 2.93 0.43
C THR A 6 -10.62 3.22 1.35
N ILE A 7 -11.81 2.87 0.87
CA ILE A 7 -13.06 3.08 1.58
C ILE A 7 -13.46 1.90 2.47
N ASP A 8 -12.80 0.76 2.29
CA ASP A 8 -13.02 -0.40 3.16
C ASP A 8 -12.05 -0.32 4.33
N ASP A 9 -12.55 0.14 5.47
CA ASP A 9 -11.76 0.37 6.67
C ASP A 9 -11.02 -0.88 7.16
N ARG A 10 -11.50 -2.06 6.81
CA ARG A 10 -10.85 -3.32 7.19
C ARG A 10 -9.44 -3.42 6.61
N CYS A 11 -9.21 -2.83 5.44
CA CYS A 11 -7.87 -2.80 4.85
C CYS A 11 -6.90 -2.00 5.72
N VAL A 12 -7.34 -0.86 6.22
CA VAL A 12 -6.53 0.00 7.09
C VAL A 12 -6.32 -0.65 8.45
N VAL A 13 -7.36 -1.25 9.02
CA VAL A 13 -7.25 -2.01 10.27
C VAL A 13 -6.20 -3.10 10.13
N ALA A 14 -6.24 -3.86 9.05
CA ALA A 14 -5.32 -4.96 8.83
C ALA A 14 -3.85 -4.51 8.82
N ILE A 15 -3.53 -3.46 8.06
CA ILE A 15 -2.14 -2.99 8.00
C ILE A 15 -1.69 -2.40 9.35
N ASN A 16 -2.56 -1.66 10.02
CA ASN A 16 -2.22 -1.05 11.31
C ASN A 16 -2.01 -2.09 12.42
N LYS A 17 -2.75 -3.19 12.38
CA LYS A 17 -2.62 -4.25 13.39
C LYS A 17 -1.48 -5.22 13.08
N ALA A 18 -1.25 -5.50 11.81
CA ALA A 18 -0.25 -6.50 11.40
C ALA A 18 1.16 -5.94 11.24
N TRP A 19 1.31 -4.61 11.15
CA TRP A 19 2.61 -3.98 10.95
C TRP A 19 2.74 -2.70 11.78
N HIS A 20 3.94 -2.44 12.28
CA HIS A 20 4.21 -1.19 12.99
C HIS A 20 4.54 -0.09 11.97
N ILE A 21 3.68 0.91 11.89
CA ILE A 21 3.76 1.97 10.89
C ILE A 21 4.43 3.21 11.49
N PRO A 22 5.57 3.65 10.95
CA PRO A 22 6.19 4.90 11.41
C PRO A 22 5.32 6.11 11.08
N LEU A 23 5.17 7.01 12.02
CA LEU A 23 4.41 8.24 11.83
C LEU A 23 5.35 9.43 11.66
N PRO A 24 4.99 10.44 10.87
CA PRO A 24 3.75 10.61 10.11
C PRO A 24 3.64 9.68 8.90
N CYS A 25 2.41 9.27 8.61
CA CYS A 25 2.09 8.43 7.46
C CYS A 25 1.15 9.17 6.52
N ILE A 26 1.36 9.03 5.21
CA ILE A 26 0.53 9.67 4.19
C ILE A 26 0.07 8.67 3.13
N ASP A 27 -0.96 9.08 2.39
CA ASP A 27 -1.43 8.37 1.19
C ASP A 27 -1.21 9.26 -0.03
N VAL A 28 -0.40 8.79 -0.98
CA VAL A 28 -0.06 9.54 -2.19
C VAL A 28 -1.09 9.38 -3.31
N CYS A 29 -2.00 8.44 -3.19
CA CYS A 29 -3.05 8.17 -4.17
C CYS A 29 -4.43 8.55 -3.66
N HIS A 30 -4.50 9.34 -2.62
CA HIS A 30 -5.76 9.81 -2.05
C HIS A 30 -6.51 10.65 -3.08
N ASP A 31 -7.81 10.42 -3.19
CA ASP A 31 -8.68 11.07 -4.16
C ASP A 31 -9.53 12.21 -3.57
N GLY A 32 -9.19 12.68 -2.38
CA GLY A 32 -9.94 13.69 -1.67
C GLY A 32 -10.95 13.14 -0.67
N SER A 33 -11.14 11.81 -0.60
CA SER A 33 -12.02 11.23 0.40
C SER A 33 -11.41 11.35 1.80
N PRO A 34 -12.24 11.43 2.84
CA PRO A 34 -11.75 11.55 4.20
C PRO A 34 -11.18 10.22 4.68
N THR A 35 -9.88 10.06 4.53
CA THR A 35 -9.15 8.93 5.09
C THR A 35 -8.31 9.42 6.27
N PRO A 36 -7.86 8.54 7.16
CA PRO A 36 -6.92 8.94 8.20
C PRO A 36 -5.55 9.35 7.63
N LEU A 37 -5.30 9.06 6.37
CA LEU A 37 -4.06 9.39 5.68
C LEU A 37 -4.24 10.67 4.90
N ARG A 38 -3.29 11.59 5.02
CA ARG A 38 -3.36 12.86 4.30
C ARG A 38 -2.97 12.65 2.83
N PRO A 39 -3.67 13.31 1.91
CA PRO A 39 -3.26 13.28 0.51
C PRO A 39 -1.89 13.95 0.35
N ALA A 40 -1.12 13.42 -0.57
CA ALA A 40 0.17 13.95 -0.93
C ALA A 40 0.25 14.19 -2.42
N VAL A 41 1.08 15.13 -2.80
CA VAL A 41 1.35 15.38 -4.22
C VAL A 41 2.26 14.28 -4.74
N ASN A 42 1.84 13.64 -5.82
CA ASN A 42 2.57 12.54 -6.43
C ASN A 42 4.03 12.91 -6.73
N GLY A 43 4.93 12.03 -6.31
CA GLY A 43 6.36 12.15 -6.64
C GLY A 43 7.14 13.20 -5.87
N TYR A 44 6.51 13.96 -5.00
CA TYR A 44 7.16 15.05 -4.28
C TYR A 44 7.37 14.74 -2.80
N LEU A 45 7.62 13.51 -2.47
CA LEU A 45 7.80 13.09 -1.07
C LEU A 45 8.93 13.86 -0.36
N ARG A 46 9.98 14.19 -1.09
CA ARG A 46 11.13 14.92 -0.52
C ARG A 46 10.80 16.35 -0.13
N ASP A 47 9.88 16.97 -0.87
CA ASP A 47 9.53 18.37 -0.69
C ASP A 47 8.34 18.54 0.23
N MET A 48 7.82 17.46 0.79
CA MET A 48 6.65 17.51 1.65
C MET A 48 6.99 18.06 3.02
N LEU A 49 6.14 18.99 3.46
CA LEU A 49 6.21 19.51 4.83
C LEU A 49 5.91 18.39 5.83
N GLY A 50 6.73 18.33 6.88
CA GLY A 50 6.56 17.31 7.92
C GLY A 50 7.25 16.00 7.63
N ALA A 51 7.97 15.89 6.52
CA ALA A 51 8.80 14.74 6.18
C ALA A 51 8.15 13.42 6.62
N PRO A 52 7.20 12.86 5.84
CA PRO A 52 6.53 11.62 6.25
C PRO A 52 7.57 10.52 6.44
N LYS A 53 7.33 9.66 7.41
CA LYS A 53 8.18 8.49 7.64
C LYS A 53 7.68 7.27 6.91
N SER A 54 6.41 7.26 6.53
CA SER A 54 5.83 6.14 5.79
C SER A 54 4.76 6.61 4.81
N VAL A 55 4.51 5.75 3.83
CA VAL A 55 3.43 5.90 2.86
C VAL A 55 2.65 4.60 2.81
N ILE A 56 1.33 4.71 2.95
CA ILE A 56 0.42 3.59 2.75
C ILE A 56 -0.57 4.02 1.69
N THR A 57 -0.71 3.25 0.62
CA THR A 57 -1.56 3.65 -0.49
C THR A 57 -2.22 2.49 -1.21
N ASN A 58 -3.38 2.78 -1.76
CA ASN A 58 -4.08 1.93 -2.71
C ASN A 58 -3.91 2.58 -4.09
N PRO A 59 -2.92 2.15 -4.89
CA PRO A 59 -2.61 2.82 -6.15
C PRO A 59 -3.65 2.52 -7.21
N PRO A 60 -3.76 3.36 -8.24
CA PRO A 60 -4.55 2.99 -9.41
C PRO A 60 -3.92 1.77 -10.07
N TYR A 61 -4.75 0.78 -10.42
CA TYR A 61 -4.24 -0.50 -10.94
C TYR A 61 -4.01 -0.48 -12.45
N LYS A 62 -4.29 0.62 -13.09
CA LYS A 62 -4.07 0.77 -14.51
C LYS A 62 -2.58 0.92 -14.83
N LEU A 63 -2.08 0.10 -15.74
CA LEU A 63 -0.72 0.26 -16.26
C LEU A 63 -0.64 1.47 -17.20
N PRO A 64 0.44 2.24 -17.20
CA PRO A 64 1.68 2.05 -16.43
C PRO A 64 1.70 2.75 -15.06
N ASP A 65 0.62 3.41 -14.67
CA ASP A 65 0.59 4.28 -13.49
C ASP A 65 0.88 3.53 -12.19
N CYS A 66 0.32 2.33 -12.06
CA CYS A 66 0.55 1.53 -10.85
C CYS A 66 2.04 1.23 -10.66
N ASP A 67 2.70 0.68 -11.68
CA ASP A 67 4.11 0.34 -11.57
C ASP A 67 5.00 1.57 -11.37
N ARG A 68 4.64 2.69 -11.97
CA ARG A 68 5.38 3.94 -11.78
C ARG A 68 5.32 4.41 -10.33
N ILE A 69 4.13 4.41 -9.74
CA ILE A 69 3.95 4.81 -8.34
C ILE A 69 4.68 3.85 -7.40
N VAL A 70 4.52 2.56 -7.60
CA VAL A 70 5.19 1.54 -6.79
C VAL A 70 6.70 1.69 -6.87
N SER A 71 7.25 1.83 -8.08
CA SER A 71 8.68 2.01 -8.28
C SER A 71 9.22 3.25 -7.56
N GLN A 72 8.51 4.37 -7.65
CA GLN A 72 8.90 5.61 -6.97
C GLN A 72 8.89 5.45 -5.45
N LEU A 73 7.91 4.76 -4.90
CA LEU A 73 7.82 4.53 -3.45
C LEU A 73 8.92 3.59 -2.96
N ILE A 74 9.21 2.53 -3.71
CA ILE A 74 10.31 1.62 -3.38
C ILE A 74 11.64 2.38 -3.39
N ASP A 75 11.88 3.21 -4.40
CA ASP A 75 13.09 4.03 -4.48
C ASP A 75 13.19 5.00 -3.30
N ALA A 76 12.06 5.58 -2.88
CA ALA A 76 12.04 6.47 -1.71
C ALA A 76 12.45 5.73 -0.42
N VAL A 77 12.05 4.47 -0.27
CA VAL A 77 12.50 3.65 0.86
C VAL A 77 13.98 3.31 0.73
N ARG A 78 14.44 2.89 -0.45
CA ARG A 78 15.84 2.55 -0.71
C ARG A 78 16.78 3.74 -0.48
N ASP A 79 16.30 4.94 -0.81
CA ASP A 79 17.08 6.18 -0.65
C ASP A 79 16.92 6.80 0.74
N ASN A 80 16.23 6.14 1.66
CA ASN A 80 15.96 6.61 3.02
C ASN A 80 15.22 7.96 3.07
N VAL A 81 14.43 8.26 2.04
CA VAL A 81 13.50 9.41 2.06
C VAL A 81 12.34 9.13 3.02
N ILE A 82 11.86 7.89 3.01
CA ILE A 82 10.90 7.36 3.97
C ILE A 82 11.45 6.05 4.55
N GLU A 83 10.94 5.64 5.70
CA GLU A 83 11.37 4.39 6.34
C GLU A 83 10.63 3.18 5.80
N MET A 84 9.36 3.37 5.38
CA MET A 84 8.48 2.27 5.02
C MET A 84 7.46 2.72 3.98
N CYS A 85 7.08 1.82 3.06
CA CYS A 85 5.85 1.96 2.29
C CYS A 85 5.09 0.64 2.26
N ALA A 86 3.75 0.75 2.17
CA ALA A 86 2.87 -0.39 1.98
C ALA A 86 1.89 -0.08 0.85
N ILE A 87 1.69 -1.06 -0.01
CA ILE A 87 0.90 -0.90 -1.22
C ILE A 87 -0.14 -2.01 -1.26
N LEU A 88 -1.41 -1.61 -1.43
CA LEU A 88 -2.51 -2.55 -1.53
C LEU A 88 -2.67 -2.98 -2.98
N VAL A 89 -2.50 -4.26 -3.24
CA VAL A 89 -2.58 -4.83 -4.59
C VAL A 89 -3.32 -6.16 -4.56
N ARG A 90 -3.75 -6.61 -5.73
CA ARG A 90 -4.31 -7.96 -5.86
C ARG A 90 -3.28 -9.00 -5.52
N VAL A 91 -3.74 -10.09 -4.93
CA VAL A 91 -2.93 -11.30 -4.80
C VAL A 91 -2.53 -11.75 -6.21
N GLN A 92 -1.27 -12.15 -6.40
CA GLN A 92 -0.61 -12.46 -7.67
C GLN A 92 -0.03 -11.26 -8.43
N TRP A 93 -0.31 -10.02 -8.04
CA TRP A 93 0.33 -8.87 -8.66
C TRP A 93 1.87 -8.98 -8.60
N ASP A 94 2.37 -9.50 -7.51
CA ASP A 94 3.81 -9.67 -7.25
C ASP A 94 4.45 -10.80 -8.07
N ASN A 95 3.65 -11.65 -8.71
CA ASN A 95 4.17 -12.80 -9.47
C ASN A 95 4.63 -12.42 -10.88
N ALA A 96 4.40 -11.21 -11.33
CA ALA A 96 4.80 -10.80 -12.67
C ALA A 96 6.33 -10.76 -12.80
N LYS A 97 6.85 -11.40 -13.85
CA LYS A 97 8.28 -11.52 -14.10
C LYS A 97 8.99 -10.16 -14.13
N GLY A 98 8.37 -9.15 -14.72
CA GLY A 98 8.94 -7.81 -14.81
C GLY A 98 9.05 -7.06 -13.48
N ARG A 99 8.54 -7.62 -12.39
CA ARG A 99 8.56 -6.99 -11.06
C ARG A 99 9.58 -7.61 -10.11
N ALA A 100 10.42 -8.51 -10.59
CA ALA A 100 11.38 -9.22 -9.74
C ALA A 100 12.28 -8.27 -8.94
N GLU A 101 12.70 -7.15 -9.53
CA GLU A 101 13.57 -6.18 -8.86
C GLU A 101 12.91 -5.48 -7.68
N TYR A 102 11.57 -5.38 -7.66
CA TYR A 102 10.85 -4.76 -6.55
C TYR A 102 10.99 -5.56 -5.25
N PHE A 103 11.20 -6.87 -5.35
CA PHE A 103 11.19 -7.78 -4.19
C PHE A 103 12.56 -8.07 -3.62
N LYS A 104 13.58 -7.36 -4.10
CA LYS A 104 14.85 -7.26 -3.42
C LYS A 104 14.74 -6.33 -2.22
N ARG A 105 15.76 -6.30 -1.37
CA ARG A 105 15.74 -5.38 -0.23
C ARG A 105 15.34 -3.97 -0.63
N PRO A 106 14.55 -3.27 0.18
CA PRO A 106 14.10 -3.61 1.53
C PRO A 106 12.71 -4.25 1.59
N PHE A 107 12.35 -5.08 0.60
CA PHE A 107 11.07 -5.78 0.69
C PHE A 107 11.01 -6.58 2.00
N ALA A 108 9.96 -6.33 2.78
CA ALA A 108 9.86 -6.84 4.14
C ALA A 108 8.79 -7.92 4.32
N GLY A 109 7.79 -7.94 3.47
CA GLY A 109 6.76 -8.96 3.58
C GLY A 109 5.41 -8.58 3.01
N SER A 110 4.45 -9.45 3.24
CA SER A 110 3.07 -9.25 2.82
C SER A 110 2.11 -9.49 3.98
N ILE A 111 0.97 -8.79 3.91
CA ILE A 111 -0.16 -9.03 4.80
C ILE A 111 -1.32 -9.47 3.92
N GLN A 112 -1.66 -10.73 4.03
CA GLN A 112 -2.76 -11.34 3.29
C GLN A 112 -4.08 -10.98 3.96
N LEU A 113 -5.00 -10.39 3.22
CA LEU A 113 -6.30 -10.02 3.76
C LEU A 113 -7.22 -11.24 3.70
N GLN A 114 -7.68 -11.66 4.87
CA GLN A 114 -8.61 -12.79 5.02
C GLN A 114 -10.06 -12.34 4.83
N PHE A 115 -10.26 -11.41 3.91
CA PHE A 115 -11.55 -10.91 3.43
C PHE A 115 -11.33 -10.31 2.05
N ARG A 116 -12.40 -10.11 1.31
CA ARG A 116 -12.35 -9.43 0.01
C ARG A 116 -12.81 -7.99 0.19
N PRO A 117 -11.94 -7.01 -0.09
CA PRO A 117 -12.31 -5.60 0.07
C PRO A 117 -13.49 -5.21 -0.81
N THR A 118 -14.31 -4.32 -0.29
CA THR A 118 -15.46 -3.75 -0.99
C THR A 118 -15.12 -2.32 -1.37
N TRP A 119 -15.02 -2.07 -2.67
CA TRP A 119 -14.66 -0.75 -3.19
C TRP A 119 -15.86 0.12 -3.51
N PHE A 120 -17.03 -0.50 -3.66
CA PHE A 120 -18.22 0.20 -4.07
C PHE A 120 -19.13 0.47 -2.88
N VAL A 121 -19.60 1.70 -2.79
CA VAL A 121 -20.58 2.10 -1.77
C VAL A 121 -21.98 1.68 -2.19
N ASP A 122 -22.22 1.54 -3.49
CA ASP A 122 -23.52 1.15 -4.04
C ASP A 122 -23.72 -0.36 -3.91
N GLU A 123 -24.73 -0.76 -3.17
CA GLU A 123 -25.11 -2.16 -2.94
C GLU A 123 -25.50 -2.91 -4.20
N LYS A 124 -25.85 -2.19 -5.27
CA LYS A 124 -26.18 -2.80 -6.56
C LYS A 124 -24.98 -3.32 -7.30
N LYS A 125 -23.79 -3.02 -6.87
CA LYS A 125 -22.56 -3.53 -7.47
C LYS A 125 -22.38 -4.99 -7.09
N ALA A 126 -21.70 -5.71 -7.99
CA ALA A 126 -21.40 -7.12 -7.77
C ALA A 126 -20.60 -7.33 -6.47
N ALA A 127 -20.75 -8.50 -5.87
CA ALA A 127 -19.96 -8.90 -4.72
C ALA A 127 -18.46 -8.85 -5.04
N PRO A 128 -17.61 -8.51 -4.05
CA PRO A 128 -16.16 -8.49 -4.27
C PRO A 128 -15.65 -9.87 -4.64
N ILE A 129 -14.91 -9.95 -5.75
CA ILE A 129 -14.41 -11.21 -6.31
C ILE A 129 -12.90 -11.37 -6.22
N HIS A 130 -12.18 -10.31 -5.91
CA HIS A 130 -10.72 -10.34 -5.88
C HIS A 130 -10.17 -10.35 -4.47
N SER A 131 -9.13 -11.14 -4.26
CA SER A 131 -8.33 -11.12 -3.04
C SER A 131 -7.23 -10.08 -3.15
N PHE A 132 -6.94 -9.43 -2.04
CA PHE A 132 -5.94 -8.37 -1.96
C PHE A 132 -4.94 -8.65 -0.86
N GLN A 133 -3.80 -7.96 -0.95
CA GLN A 133 -2.72 -8.04 0.02
C GLN A 133 -2.05 -6.67 0.14
N TRP A 134 -1.48 -6.40 1.31
CA TRP A 134 -0.53 -5.34 1.46
C TRP A 134 0.87 -5.89 1.20
N LEU A 135 1.62 -5.24 0.32
CA LEU A 135 3.05 -5.49 0.15
C LEU A 135 3.81 -4.39 0.87
N VAL A 136 4.80 -4.77 1.66
CA VAL A 136 5.50 -3.86 2.57
C VAL A 136 7.00 -3.83 2.26
N TRP A 137 7.53 -2.63 2.09
CA TRP A 137 8.96 -2.34 2.02
C TRP A 137 9.31 -1.52 3.25
N ASP A 138 10.28 -1.98 4.03
CA ASP A 138 10.57 -1.39 5.33
C ASP A 138 12.05 -1.52 5.66
N ASN A 139 12.74 -0.39 5.77
CA ASN A 139 14.17 -0.35 6.09
C ASN A 139 14.48 -0.86 7.50
N ARG A 140 13.50 -0.89 8.38
CA ARG A 140 13.67 -1.36 9.75
C ARG A 140 13.60 -2.87 9.88
N HIS A 141 13.05 -3.53 8.86
CA HIS A 141 12.89 -4.99 8.88
C HIS A 141 14.24 -5.68 8.72
N LYS A 142 14.50 -6.68 9.54
CA LYS A 142 15.69 -7.50 9.47
C LYS A 142 15.30 -8.94 9.16
N GLY A 143 16.13 -9.61 8.37
CA GLY A 143 15.89 -10.99 7.98
C GLY A 143 15.06 -11.11 6.71
N GLU A 144 14.57 -12.32 6.47
CA GLU A 144 13.78 -12.62 5.28
C GLU A 144 12.39 -11.96 5.32
N PRO A 145 11.78 -11.74 4.16
CA PRO A 145 10.39 -11.28 4.12
C PRO A 145 9.45 -12.25 4.84
N VAL A 146 8.45 -11.69 5.49
CA VAL A 146 7.47 -12.47 6.25
C VAL A 146 6.10 -12.40 5.58
N VAL A 147 5.29 -13.41 5.82
CA VAL A 147 3.88 -13.42 5.41
C VAL A 147 3.03 -13.38 6.68
N ARG A 148 2.14 -12.40 6.75
CA ARG A 148 1.18 -12.27 7.85
C ARG A 148 -0.22 -12.31 7.29
N TYR A 149 -1.18 -12.65 8.14
CA TYR A 149 -2.59 -12.74 7.77
C TYR A 149 -3.40 -11.88 8.73
N HIS A 150 -4.44 -11.24 8.21
CA HIS A 150 -5.34 -10.46 9.04
C HIS A 150 -6.75 -10.44 8.45
N ASN A 151 -7.76 -10.54 9.31
CA ASN A 151 -9.16 -10.56 8.89
C ASN A 151 -9.82 -9.18 8.84
N GLY A 152 -9.09 -8.11 9.16
CA GLY A 152 -9.61 -6.75 9.15
C GLY A 152 -10.46 -6.39 10.37
N VAL A 153 -10.55 -7.25 11.36
CA VAL A 153 -11.30 -7.01 12.61
C VAL A 153 -10.34 -6.58 13.71
N GLU A 154 -10.73 -5.63 14.50
CA GLU A 154 -9.90 -5.12 15.59
C GLU A 154 -9.73 -6.10 16.76
#